data_1a34f5bd389fa827ad7e3544527d068e
#
_entry.id   1a34f5bd389fa827ad7e3544527d068e
#
_cell.length_a   1.000
_cell.length_b   1.000
_cell.length_c   1.000
_cell.angle_alpha   90.00
_cell.angle_beta   90.00
_cell.angle_gamma   90.00
#
_symmetry.space_group_name_H-M   'P 1'
#
loop_
_entity.id
_entity.type
_entity.pdbx_description
1 polymer ?
#
loop_
_entity_poly.entity_id
_entity_poly.type
_entity_poly.pdbx_seq_one_letter_code
_entity_poly.pdbx_strand_id
1 'polypeptide(L)'
;MKVMLWLSPLLLTGCMVSAPVKHALPDMPALLTERCVELKLLNEKEEKLSELLKTVTHNYMMYHECATKHDLIIKWYKEQKQIHDVIHDKK
;
A
#
# COMPACT_ATOMS: atom_id res chain seq x y z
N MET A 1 -48.49 -40.89 2.72
CA MET A 1 -47.10 -41.27 3.00
C MET A 1 -46.15 -41.03 1.85
N LYS A 2 -46.67 -40.78 0.68
CA LYS A 2 -45.79 -40.47 -0.46
C LYS A 2 -45.41 -39.02 -0.59
N VAL A 3 -45.93 -38.16 0.30
CA VAL A 3 -45.73 -36.73 0.22
C VAL A 3 -44.42 -36.31 0.83
N MET A 4 -43.84 -37.14 1.67
CA MET A 4 -42.58 -36.76 2.35
C MET A 4 -41.36 -36.84 1.46
N LEU A 5 -41.44 -37.56 0.37
CA LEU A 5 -40.33 -37.68 -0.56
C LEU A 5 -40.13 -36.47 -1.44
N TRP A 6 -41.11 -35.61 -1.48
CA TRP A 6 -41.08 -34.40 -2.31
C TRP A 6 -40.36 -33.24 -1.69
N LEU A 7 -40.11 -33.28 -0.40
CA LEU A 7 -39.44 -32.19 0.33
C LEU A 7 -37.92 -32.31 0.31
N SER A 8 -37.45 -33.48 -0.08
CA SER A 8 -36.02 -33.76 -0.05
C SER A 8 -35.19 -32.97 -1.04
N PRO A 9 -35.62 -32.74 -2.28
CA PRO A 9 -34.79 -32.06 -3.26
C PRO A 9 -34.69 -30.54 -3.05
N LEU A 10 -35.53 -29.97 -2.24
CA LEU A 10 -35.54 -28.54 -2.00
C LEU A 10 -34.39 -28.06 -1.11
N LEU A 11 -33.78 -28.98 -0.41
CA LEU A 11 -32.69 -28.65 0.51
C LEU A 11 -31.34 -28.53 -0.18
N LEU A 12 -31.27 -28.91 -1.43
CA LEU A 12 -30.03 -28.94 -2.19
C LEU A 12 -29.77 -27.66 -2.98
N THR A 13 -30.72 -26.76 -3.00
CA THR A 13 -30.57 -25.49 -3.70
C THR A 13 -29.91 -24.47 -2.79
N GLY A 14 -28.81 -24.85 -2.16
CA GLY A 14 -28.14 -23.93 -1.28
C GLY A 14 -26.86 -23.41 -1.88
N CYS A 15 -26.74 -22.16 -1.97
CA CYS A 15 -25.48 -21.54 -1.67
C CYS A 15 -24.28 -21.88 -2.56
N MET A 16 -24.41 -21.66 -3.83
CA MET A 16 -23.23 -21.75 -4.68
C MET A 16 -22.87 -20.42 -5.28
N VAL A 17 -23.11 -19.36 -4.55
CA VAL A 17 -22.69 -18.04 -5.01
C VAL A 17 -21.36 -17.71 -4.39
N SER A 18 -20.33 -18.28 -4.93
CA SER A 18 -19.01 -17.76 -4.68
C SER A 18 -18.75 -16.70 -5.73
N ALA A 19 -19.06 -15.47 -5.39
CA ALA A 19 -18.62 -14.38 -6.23
C ALA A 19 -17.09 -14.44 -6.31
N PRO A 20 -16.49 -14.38 -7.50
CA PRO A 20 -15.03 -14.33 -7.58
C PRO A 20 -14.57 -13.08 -6.90
N VAL A 21 -13.95 -13.25 -5.75
CA VAL A 21 -13.33 -12.15 -5.05
C VAL A 21 -12.12 -11.75 -5.87
N LYS A 22 -12.23 -10.65 -6.57
CA LYS A 22 -11.06 -10.05 -7.16
C LYS A 22 -10.19 -9.58 -6.01
N HIS A 23 -9.09 -10.25 -5.81
CA HIS A 23 -8.09 -9.81 -4.85
C HIS A 23 -7.41 -8.57 -5.44
N ALA A 24 -8.08 -7.43 -5.34
CA ALA A 24 -7.44 -6.17 -5.62
C ALA A 24 -6.43 -5.90 -4.50
N LEU A 25 -5.27 -5.36 -4.88
CA LEU A 25 -4.32 -4.89 -3.88
C LEU A 25 -5.02 -3.83 -3.02
N PRO A 26 -4.82 -3.86 -1.69
CA PRO A 26 -5.38 -2.82 -0.84
C PRO A 26 -4.79 -1.46 -1.21
N ASP A 27 -5.53 -0.42 -0.92
CA ASP A 27 -5.06 0.93 -1.14
C ASP A 27 -3.82 1.20 -0.30
N MET A 28 -2.85 1.86 -0.91
CA MET A 28 -1.63 2.25 -0.20
C MET A 28 -1.97 3.26 0.88
N PRO A 29 -1.37 3.14 2.08
CA PRO A 29 -1.56 4.14 3.12
C PRO A 29 -1.28 5.55 2.62
N ALA A 30 -2.14 6.49 3.00
CA ALA A 30 -2.04 7.87 2.51
C ALA A 30 -0.67 8.50 2.80
N LEU A 31 -0.08 8.17 3.94
CA LEU A 31 1.24 8.67 4.31
C LEU A 31 2.30 8.32 3.26
N LEU A 32 2.20 7.14 2.68
CA LEU A 32 3.16 6.65 1.68
C LEU A 32 2.93 7.24 0.29
N THR A 33 1.74 7.81 0.05
CA THR A 33 1.43 8.44 -1.23
C THR A 33 1.76 9.92 -1.28
N GLU A 34 2.17 10.49 -0.16
CA GLU A 34 2.57 11.89 -0.13
C GLU A 34 3.86 12.11 -0.90
N ARG A 35 3.90 13.21 -1.63
CA ARG A 35 5.10 13.59 -2.36
C ARG A 35 6.20 14.03 -1.41
N CYS A 36 7.43 13.85 -1.85
CA CYS A 36 8.56 14.41 -1.13
C CYS A 36 8.52 15.94 -1.19
N VAL A 37 8.92 16.55 -0.08
CA VAL A 37 9.04 17.99 -0.02
C VAL A 37 10.21 18.43 -0.91
N GLU A 38 10.02 19.51 -1.64
CA GLU A 38 11.08 20.04 -2.47
C GLU A 38 12.22 20.59 -1.60
N LEU A 39 13.44 20.36 -2.04
CA LEU A 39 14.61 20.85 -1.36
C LEU A 39 14.72 22.36 -1.56
N LYS A 40 15.21 23.04 -0.53
CA LYS A 40 15.46 24.47 -0.63
C LYS A 40 16.64 24.74 -1.53
N LEU A 41 16.47 25.69 -2.43
CA LEU A 41 17.56 26.13 -3.28
C LEU A 41 18.47 27.05 -2.48
N LEU A 42 19.78 26.95 -2.75
CA LEU A 42 20.74 27.86 -2.19
C LEU A 42 20.56 29.20 -2.86
N ASN A 43 20.55 30.27 -2.02
CA ASN A 43 20.50 31.61 -2.52
C ASN A 43 21.92 32.02 -2.95
N GLU A 44 22.10 32.34 -4.22
CA GLU A 44 23.41 32.76 -4.75
C GLU A 44 23.97 33.98 -4.07
N LYS A 45 23.11 34.78 -3.45
CA LYS A 45 23.51 36.00 -2.72
C LYS A 45 23.83 35.73 -1.26
N GLU A 46 23.66 34.50 -0.79
CA GLU A 46 23.88 34.15 0.59
C GLU A 46 25.36 33.88 0.83
N GLU A 47 26.02 34.79 1.47
CA GLU A 47 27.45 34.66 1.76
C GLU A 47 27.73 34.11 3.16
N LYS A 48 26.68 33.96 3.98
CA LYS A 48 26.84 33.47 5.35
C LYS A 48 26.89 31.96 5.41
N LEU A 49 27.99 31.46 5.94
CA LEU A 49 28.19 30.02 6.14
C LEU A 49 27.08 29.42 7.02
N SER A 50 26.60 30.16 8.02
CA SER A 50 25.54 29.69 8.91
C SER A 50 24.24 29.41 8.16
N GLU A 51 23.88 30.26 7.20
CA GLU A 51 22.67 30.07 6.40
C GLU A 51 22.84 28.90 5.42
N LEU A 52 24.03 28.78 4.85
CA LEU A 52 24.36 27.65 4.00
C LEU A 52 24.20 26.33 4.77
N LEU A 53 24.76 26.27 5.98
CA LEU A 53 24.67 25.07 6.82
C LEU A 53 23.22 24.76 7.20
N LYS A 54 22.40 25.76 7.47
CA LYS A 54 20.99 25.57 7.76
C LYS A 54 20.26 24.95 6.57
N THR A 55 20.52 25.45 5.37
CA THR A 55 19.89 24.94 4.15
C THR A 55 20.31 23.50 3.88
N VAL A 56 21.60 23.21 3.99
CA VAL A 56 22.14 21.86 3.78
C VAL A 56 21.56 20.90 4.80
N THR A 57 21.52 21.28 6.06
CA THR A 57 20.96 20.43 7.12
C THR A 57 19.47 20.17 6.88
N HIS A 58 18.72 21.21 6.54
CA HIS A 58 17.30 21.07 6.23
C HIS A 58 17.08 20.11 5.05
N ASN A 59 17.83 20.29 3.98
CA ASN A 59 17.71 19.46 2.78
C ASN A 59 18.11 18.01 3.07
N TYR A 60 19.12 17.81 3.89
CA TYR A 60 19.54 16.48 4.32
C TYR A 60 18.42 15.77 5.07
N MET A 61 17.77 16.47 5.99
CA MET A 61 16.63 15.92 6.74
C MET A 61 15.46 15.59 5.81
N MET A 62 15.15 16.47 4.88
CA MET A 62 14.07 16.24 3.91
C MET A 62 14.37 15.07 3.01
N TYR A 63 15.62 14.94 2.60
CA TYR A 63 16.04 13.78 1.80
C TYR A 63 15.85 12.47 2.58
N HIS A 64 16.30 12.41 3.82
CA HIS A 64 16.18 11.21 4.63
C HIS A 64 14.73 10.86 4.93
N GLU A 65 13.89 11.83 5.17
CA GLU A 65 12.47 11.61 5.36
C GLU A 65 11.84 11.01 4.11
N CYS A 66 12.18 11.55 2.95
CA CYS A 66 11.71 11.02 1.67
C CYS A 66 12.24 9.61 1.40
N ALA A 67 13.52 9.36 1.67
CA ALA A 67 14.14 8.06 1.50
C ALA A 67 13.47 7.01 2.39
N THR A 68 13.14 7.37 3.62
CA THR A 68 12.42 6.49 4.54
C THR A 68 11.03 6.15 4.00
N LYS A 69 10.30 7.13 3.49
CA LYS A 69 9.00 6.89 2.85
C LYS A 69 9.12 5.95 1.67
N HIS A 70 10.15 6.14 0.86
CA HIS A 70 10.40 5.30 -0.31
C HIS A 70 10.68 3.86 0.12
N ASP A 71 11.51 3.65 1.13
CA ASP A 71 11.79 2.33 1.67
C ASP A 71 10.52 1.65 2.21
N LEU A 72 9.65 2.42 2.86
CA LEU A 72 8.37 1.92 3.36
C LEU A 72 7.45 1.51 2.21
N ILE A 73 7.46 2.24 1.11
CA ILE A 73 6.68 1.89 -0.09
C ILE A 73 7.17 0.55 -0.64
N ILE A 74 8.48 0.39 -0.77
CA ILE A 74 9.08 -0.85 -1.26
C ILE A 74 8.70 -2.01 -0.34
N LYS A 75 8.81 -1.82 0.96
CA LYS A 75 8.47 -2.83 1.94
C LYS A 75 6.99 -3.21 1.84
N TRP A 76 6.12 -2.21 1.80
CA TRP A 76 4.68 -2.42 1.66
C TRP A 76 4.37 -3.22 0.39
N TYR A 77 4.96 -2.84 -0.73
CA TYR A 77 4.75 -3.53 -2.00
C TYR A 77 5.19 -5.00 -1.92
N LYS A 78 6.36 -5.25 -1.36
CA LYS A 78 6.86 -6.63 -1.21
C LYS A 78 5.96 -7.47 -0.32
N GLU A 79 5.47 -6.90 0.77
CA GLU A 79 4.56 -7.59 1.67
C GLU A 79 3.24 -7.92 0.98
N GLN A 80 2.68 -6.97 0.24
CA GLN A 80 1.44 -7.19 -0.48
C GLN A 80 1.61 -8.23 -1.58
N LYS A 81 2.72 -8.19 -2.29
CA LYS A 81 3.03 -9.17 -3.32
C LYS A 81 3.17 -10.57 -2.73
N GLN A 82 3.85 -10.69 -1.59
CA GLN A 82 4.02 -11.98 -0.92
C GLN A 82 2.66 -12.55 -0.48
N ILE A 83 1.80 -11.74 0.09
CA ILE A 83 0.45 -12.16 0.48
C ILE A 83 -0.33 -12.62 -0.75
N HIS A 84 -0.26 -11.84 -1.81
CA HIS A 84 -0.96 -12.16 -3.05
C HIS A 84 -0.47 -13.48 -3.65
N ASP A 85 0.84 -13.70 -3.67
CA ASP A 85 1.43 -14.93 -4.21
C ASP A 85 1.02 -16.15 -3.38
N VAL A 86 1.01 -16.03 -2.06
CA VAL A 86 0.58 -17.09 -1.16
C VAL A 86 -0.89 -17.47 -1.42
N ILE A 87 -1.74 -16.48 -1.63
CA ILE A 87 -3.16 -16.73 -1.91
C ILE A 87 -3.34 -17.44 -3.24
N HIS A 88 -2.56 -17.08 -4.26
CA HIS A 88 -2.64 -17.71 -5.56
C HIS A 88 -2.04 -19.10 -5.61
N ASP A 89 -1.02 -19.38 -4.81
CA ASP A 89 -0.38 -20.68 -4.77
C ASP A 89 -1.23 -21.76 -4.08
N LYS A 90 -2.27 -21.36 -3.39
CA LYS A 90 -3.18 -22.31 -2.71
C LYS A 90 -4.32 -22.83 -3.59
N LYS A 91 -4.22 -22.67 -4.85
CA LYS A 91 -5.21 -23.28 -5.75
C LYS A 91 -5.00 -24.78 -5.88
#